data_02612882c44c438e65ba3d2a4ba22769
#
_entry.id   02612882c44c438e65ba3d2a4ba22769
#
_cell.length_a   1.000
_cell.length_b   1.000
_cell.length_c   1.000
_cell.angle_alpha   90.00
_cell.angle_beta   90.00
_cell.angle_gamma   90.00
#
_symmetry.space_group_name_H-M   'P 1'
#
loop_
_entity.id
_entity.type
_entity.pdbx_description
1 polymer ?
#
loop_
_entity_poly.entity_id
_entity_poly.type
_entity_poly.pdbx_seq_one_letter_code
_entity_poly.pdbx_strand_id
1 'polypeptide(L)'
;MDVIGRTFSELSNRIIGCAIEVHRVLGPGLLESAYQQCLAREFSLNEIPFELEVPIPVEYKGIELDCGYRADLLVNGEILLELKAVERMAPIHSAQLLSYMKLAGVHQGFLINFNSKRLKDGLKSFVL
;
A
#
# COMPACT_ATOMS: atom_id res chain seq x y z
N MET A 1 11.40 12.22 8.03
CA MET A 1 10.88 12.57 7.66
C MET A 1 10.15 13.15 7.77
N ASP A 2 9.75 13.32 7.54
CA ASP A 2 8.93 13.81 7.54
C ASP A 2 8.09 13.99 7.25
N VAL A 3 7.50 13.81 7.38
CA VAL A 3 6.66 13.93 6.97
C VAL A 3 5.94 14.66 6.79
N ILE A 4 5.53 15.02 7.13
CA ILE A 4 4.93 15.93 6.89
C ILE A 4 5.60 16.83 6.37
N GLY A 5 5.71 17.08 6.06
CA GLY A 5 6.46 17.62 5.38
C GLY A 5 7.31 16.95 4.76
N ARG A 6 7.38 16.40 4.54
CA ARG A 6 7.86 15.67 4.26
C ARG A 6 8.57 15.32 3.23
N THR A 7 9.48 14.88 3.48
CA THR A 7 10.36 14.34 2.51
C THR A 7 10.14 12.86 2.49
N PHE A 8 9.77 12.34 1.37
CA PHE A 8 9.69 10.90 1.21
C PHE A 8 11.09 10.35 0.99
N SER A 9 11.32 9.10 1.42
CA SER A 9 12.54 8.39 1.12
C SER A 9 12.63 8.13 -0.39
N GLU A 10 13.81 7.76 -0.83
CA GLU A 10 14.01 7.36 -2.23
C GLU A 10 13.09 6.19 -2.58
N LEU A 11 12.96 5.22 -1.68
CA LEU A 11 12.09 4.06 -1.90
C LEU A 11 10.63 4.50 -2.05
N SER A 12 10.16 5.40 -1.17
CA SER A 12 8.80 5.93 -1.27
C SER A 12 8.55 6.57 -2.63
N ASN A 13 9.49 7.38 -3.10
CA ASN A 13 9.35 8.04 -4.38
C ASN A 13 9.32 7.04 -5.54
N ARG A 14 10.11 5.98 -5.46
CA ARG A 14 10.12 4.94 -6.48
C ARG A 14 8.80 4.17 -6.50
N ILE A 15 8.25 3.87 -5.31
CA ILE A 15 6.94 3.22 -5.21
C ILE A 15 5.86 4.07 -5.86
N ILE A 16 5.83 5.36 -5.51
CA ILE A 16 4.84 6.29 -6.06
C ILE A 16 4.99 6.39 -7.57
N GLY A 17 6.22 6.45 -8.06
CA GLY A 17 6.48 6.48 -9.49
C GLY A 17 5.95 5.26 -10.21
N CYS A 18 6.12 4.07 -9.63
CA CYS A 18 5.57 2.84 -10.20
C CYS A 18 4.04 2.85 -10.21
N ALA A 19 3.44 3.34 -9.14
CA ALA A 19 1.97 3.43 -9.06
C ALA A 19 1.43 4.43 -10.08
N ILE A 20 2.11 5.55 -10.28
CA ILE A 20 1.74 6.53 -11.30
C ILE A 20 1.81 5.90 -12.69
N GLU A 21 2.85 5.12 -12.96
CA GLU A 21 3.00 4.46 -14.26
C GLU A 21 1.87 3.46 -14.51
N VAL A 22 1.54 2.64 -13.51
CA VAL A 22 0.42 1.70 -13.64
C VAL A 22 -0.89 2.44 -13.92
N HIS A 23 -1.14 3.50 -13.18
CA HIS A 23 -2.36 4.28 -13.35
C HIS A 23 -2.40 4.98 -14.70
N ARG A 24 -1.25 5.46 -15.17
CA ARG A 24 -1.16 6.11 -16.47
C ARG A 24 -1.53 5.14 -17.61
N VAL A 25 -1.08 3.89 -17.49
CA VAL A 25 -1.31 2.90 -18.55
C VAL A 25 -2.74 2.35 -18.48
N LEU A 26 -3.23 2.04 -17.26
CA LEU A 26 -4.51 1.34 -17.12
C LEU A 26 -5.69 2.29 -16.90
N GLY A 27 -5.48 3.43 -16.27
CA GLY A 27 -6.56 4.31 -15.86
C GLY A 27 -7.39 3.73 -14.73
N PRO A 28 -8.44 4.45 -14.30
CA PRO A 28 -9.36 3.96 -13.28
C PRO A 28 -10.33 2.93 -13.86
N GLY A 29 -11.07 2.24 -12.96
CA GLY A 29 -12.19 1.41 -13.35
C GLY A 29 -11.95 -0.09 -13.38
N LEU A 30 -10.75 -0.55 -13.02
CA LEU A 30 -10.44 -1.97 -13.00
C LEU A 30 -10.53 -2.53 -11.58
N LEU A 31 -10.42 -3.85 -11.46
CA LEU A 31 -10.43 -4.53 -10.17
C LEU A 31 -9.10 -4.30 -9.44
N GLU A 32 -9.14 -4.35 -8.11
CA GLU A 32 -7.94 -4.19 -7.29
C GLU A 32 -6.85 -5.19 -7.66
N SER A 33 -7.23 -6.43 -7.96
CA SER A 33 -6.26 -7.46 -8.32
C SER A 33 -5.48 -7.12 -9.58
N ALA A 34 -6.10 -6.44 -10.53
CA ALA A 34 -5.41 -6.02 -11.75
C ALA A 34 -4.31 -5.00 -11.41
N TYR A 35 -4.63 -4.03 -10.59
CA TYR A 35 -3.64 -3.03 -10.17
C TYR A 35 -2.52 -3.66 -9.36
N GLN A 36 -2.84 -4.61 -8.49
CA GLN A 36 -1.84 -5.31 -7.70
C GLN A 36 -0.84 -6.04 -8.59
N GLN A 37 -1.33 -6.80 -9.55
CA GLN A 37 -0.47 -7.57 -10.44
C GLN A 37 0.39 -6.66 -11.31
N CYS A 38 -0.18 -5.57 -11.81
CA CYS A 38 0.57 -4.64 -12.64
C CYS A 38 1.60 -3.87 -11.82
N LEU A 39 1.27 -3.51 -10.58
CA LEU A 39 2.23 -2.85 -9.70
C LEU A 39 3.38 -3.79 -9.34
N ALA A 40 3.08 -5.06 -9.10
CA ALA A 40 4.12 -6.06 -8.87
C ALA A 40 5.06 -6.16 -10.08
N ARG A 41 4.50 -6.12 -11.29
CA ARG A 41 5.31 -6.14 -12.51
C ARG A 41 6.21 -4.91 -12.60
N GLU A 42 5.66 -3.72 -12.29
CA GLU A 42 6.46 -2.49 -12.29
C GLU A 42 7.61 -2.57 -11.28
N PHE A 43 7.32 -3.08 -10.08
CA PHE A 43 8.37 -3.25 -9.08
C PHE A 43 9.47 -4.19 -9.59
N SER A 44 9.09 -5.30 -10.22
CA SER A 44 10.06 -6.25 -10.77
C SER A 44 10.92 -5.60 -11.84
N LEU A 45 10.32 -4.83 -12.74
CA LEU A 45 11.05 -4.14 -13.80
C LEU A 45 12.03 -3.10 -13.24
N ASN A 46 11.75 -2.56 -12.07
CA ASN A 46 12.59 -1.56 -11.41
C ASN A 46 13.47 -2.15 -10.31
N GLU A 47 13.51 -3.48 -10.19
CA GLU A 47 14.32 -4.18 -9.21
C GLU A 47 14.02 -3.76 -7.76
N ILE A 48 12.75 -3.53 -7.47
CA ILE A 48 12.29 -3.22 -6.13
C ILE A 48 11.75 -4.51 -5.51
N PRO A 49 12.34 -5.00 -4.40
CA PRO A 49 11.85 -6.23 -3.77
C PRO A 49 10.49 -6.00 -3.12
N PHE A 50 9.63 -7.01 -3.21
CA PHE A 50 8.30 -6.92 -2.61
C PHE A 50 7.77 -8.32 -2.30
N GLU A 51 6.73 -8.35 -1.45
CA GLU A 51 5.96 -9.55 -1.17
C GLU A 51 4.49 -9.23 -1.35
N LEU A 52 3.75 -10.17 -1.93
CA LEU A 52 2.31 -10.07 -2.16
C LEU A 52 1.54 -10.80 -1.07
N GLU A 53 0.35 -10.29 -0.72
CA GLU A 53 -0.59 -10.98 0.17
C GLU A 53 0.08 -11.40 1.47
N VAL A 54 0.68 -10.44 2.16
CA VAL A 54 1.45 -10.71 3.36
C VAL A 54 0.51 -10.95 4.55
N PRO A 55 0.62 -12.11 5.23
CA PRO A 55 -0.23 -12.37 6.39
C PRO A 55 0.01 -11.35 7.50
N ILE A 56 -1.08 -10.90 8.11
CA ILE A 56 -1.04 -9.97 9.24
C ILE A 56 -1.71 -10.67 10.43
N PRO A 57 -0.96 -11.40 11.25
CA PRO A 57 -1.54 -12.06 12.42
C PRO A 57 -1.89 -11.03 13.49
N VAL A 58 -2.90 -11.35 14.28
CA VAL A 58 -3.30 -10.52 15.41
C VAL A 58 -2.70 -11.11 16.68
N GLU A 59 -1.88 -10.31 17.35
CA GLU A 59 -1.35 -10.70 18.65
C GLU A 59 -2.19 -10.06 19.74
N TYR A 60 -2.70 -10.86 20.65
CA TYR A 60 -3.55 -10.37 21.72
C TYR A 60 -3.20 -11.07 23.04
N LYS A 61 -2.70 -10.31 23.98
CA LYS A 61 -2.41 -10.77 25.35
C LYS A 61 -1.67 -12.11 25.39
N GLY A 62 -0.60 -12.19 24.60
CA GLY A 62 0.29 -13.34 24.60
C GLY A 62 -0.08 -14.47 23.67
N ILE A 63 -1.16 -14.33 22.90
CA ILE A 63 -1.51 -15.32 21.88
C ILE A 63 -1.48 -14.68 20.51
N GLU A 64 -1.14 -15.49 19.50
CA GLU A 64 -1.12 -15.05 18.12
C GLU A 64 -2.23 -15.74 17.36
N LEU A 65 -3.05 -14.95 16.66
CA LEU A 65 -4.21 -15.45 15.95
C LEU A 65 -4.07 -15.17 14.45
N ASP A 66 -4.31 -16.21 13.65
CA ASP A 66 -4.42 -16.02 12.21
C ASP A 66 -5.90 -15.80 11.91
N CYS A 67 -6.25 -14.55 11.67
CA CYS A 67 -7.62 -14.15 11.35
C CYS A 67 -7.84 -13.99 9.85
N GLY A 68 -6.84 -14.37 9.03
CA GLY A 68 -6.95 -14.30 7.60
C GLY A 68 -6.68 -12.93 7.00
N TYR A 69 -6.20 -11.97 7.80
CA TYR A 69 -5.85 -10.66 7.27
C TYR A 69 -4.60 -10.74 6.41
N ARG A 70 -4.61 -10.02 5.30
CA ARG A 70 -3.48 -9.97 4.38
C ARG A 70 -3.29 -8.54 3.91
N ALA A 71 -2.07 -8.03 3.98
CA ALA A 71 -1.73 -6.77 3.35
C ALA A 71 -1.46 -7.03 1.86
N ASP A 72 -1.86 -6.11 1.01
CA ASP A 72 -1.72 -6.32 -0.44
C ASP A 72 -0.27 -6.46 -0.88
N LEU A 73 0.60 -5.58 -0.37
CA LEU A 73 2.03 -5.65 -0.67
C LEU A 73 2.84 -5.14 0.52
N LEU A 74 4.01 -5.73 0.68
CA LEU A 74 5.05 -5.20 1.57
C LEU A 74 6.29 -4.99 0.72
N VAL A 75 6.73 -3.74 0.62
CA VAL A 75 7.84 -3.38 -0.27
C VAL A 75 9.12 -3.28 0.52
N ASN A 76 10.10 -4.07 0.11
CA ASN A 76 11.44 -4.11 0.71
C ASN A 76 11.41 -4.33 2.23
N GLY A 77 10.38 -4.99 2.75
CA GLY A 77 10.22 -5.20 4.18
C GLY A 77 9.95 -3.93 4.98
N GLU A 78 9.72 -2.80 4.33
CA GLU A 78 9.68 -1.50 4.99
C GLU A 78 8.36 -0.76 4.85
N ILE A 79 7.67 -0.89 3.72
CA ILE A 79 6.51 -0.06 3.41
C ILE A 79 5.34 -0.95 3.03
N LEU A 80 4.25 -0.82 3.78
CA LEU A 80 3.01 -1.55 3.49
C LEU A 80 2.17 -0.77 2.49
N LEU A 81 1.60 -1.49 1.53
CA LEU A 81 0.68 -0.90 0.57
C LEU A 81 -0.67 -1.59 0.67
N GLU A 82 -1.72 -0.77 0.73
CA GLU A 82 -3.10 -1.23 0.59
C GLU A 82 -3.69 -0.57 -0.65
N LEU A 83 -4.20 -1.40 -1.56
CA LEU A 83 -4.74 -0.93 -2.82
C LEU A 83 -6.25 -1.00 -2.78
N LYS A 84 -6.87 0.03 -3.32
CA LYS A 84 -8.32 0.12 -3.44
C LYS A 84 -8.69 0.53 -4.85
N ALA A 85 -9.88 0.16 -5.26
CA ALA A 85 -10.46 0.58 -6.52
C ALA A 85 -11.93 0.90 -6.24
N VAL A 86 -12.16 1.91 -5.41
CA VAL A 86 -13.49 2.27 -4.91
C VAL A 86 -13.85 3.67 -5.37
N GLU A 87 -15.14 3.91 -5.49
CA GLU A 87 -15.63 5.21 -5.90
C GLU A 87 -15.33 6.27 -4.84
N ARG A 88 -15.40 5.88 -3.57
CA ARG A 88 -15.15 6.81 -2.46
C ARG A 88 -14.43 6.09 -1.33
N MET A 89 -13.31 6.67 -0.89
CA MET A 89 -12.57 6.15 0.25
C MET A 89 -13.34 6.41 1.55
N ALA A 90 -13.40 5.39 2.40
CA ALA A 90 -14.03 5.49 3.71
C ALA A 90 -12.97 5.55 4.81
N PRO A 91 -13.28 6.17 5.97
CA PRO A 91 -12.31 6.24 7.08
C PRO A 91 -11.81 4.87 7.53
N ILE A 92 -12.61 3.83 7.39
CA ILE A 92 -12.22 2.47 7.80
C ILE A 92 -11.02 1.98 7.00
N HIS A 93 -10.85 2.44 5.75
CA HIS A 93 -9.71 2.01 4.93
C HIS A 93 -8.38 2.50 5.53
N SER A 94 -8.34 3.74 6.01
CA SER A 94 -7.15 4.27 6.68
C SER A 94 -6.90 3.58 8.01
N ALA A 95 -7.97 3.32 8.77
CA ALA A 95 -7.86 2.62 10.04
C ALA A 95 -7.30 1.21 9.85
N GLN A 96 -7.73 0.52 8.79
CA GLN A 96 -7.24 -0.81 8.49
C GLN A 96 -5.75 -0.81 8.20
N LEU A 97 -5.29 0.11 7.37
CA LEU A 97 -3.86 0.19 7.05
C LEU A 97 -3.04 0.48 8.30
N LEU A 98 -3.48 1.44 9.11
CA LEU A 98 -2.78 1.77 10.36
C LEU A 98 -2.71 0.58 11.30
N SER A 99 -3.79 -0.19 11.41
CA SER A 99 -3.81 -1.40 12.23
C SER A 99 -2.83 -2.45 11.71
N TYR A 100 -2.81 -2.65 10.40
CA TYR A 100 -1.88 -3.60 9.78
C TYR A 100 -0.42 -3.17 10.01
N MET A 101 -0.14 -1.88 9.86
CA MET A 101 1.21 -1.36 10.11
C MET A 101 1.64 -1.63 11.54
N LYS A 102 0.74 -1.38 12.50
CA LYS A 102 1.04 -1.60 13.90
C LYS A 102 1.28 -3.08 14.18
N LEU A 103 0.42 -3.96 13.69
CA LEU A 103 0.55 -5.39 13.91
C LEU A 103 1.80 -5.97 13.26
N ALA A 104 2.17 -5.46 12.08
CA ALA A 104 3.34 -5.95 11.35
C ALA A 104 4.65 -5.29 11.80
N GLY A 105 4.59 -4.27 12.65
CA GLY A 105 5.78 -3.55 13.08
C GLY A 105 6.40 -2.71 11.97
N VAL A 106 5.57 -2.23 11.05
CA VAL A 106 6.01 -1.42 9.91
C VAL A 106 5.64 0.03 10.18
N HIS A 107 6.57 0.93 9.90
CA HIS A 107 6.42 2.35 10.29
C HIS A 107 5.89 3.24 9.18
N GLN A 108 5.78 2.74 7.97
CA GLN A 108 5.32 3.53 6.83
C GLN A 108 4.38 2.72 5.95
N GLY A 109 3.36 3.39 5.43
CA GLY A 109 2.42 2.74 4.53
C GLY A 109 1.76 3.72 3.59
N PHE A 110 1.27 3.21 2.47
CA PHE A 110 0.49 3.96 1.49
C PHE A 110 -0.84 3.28 1.27
N LEU A 111 -1.88 4.08 1.26
CA LEU A 111 -3.21 3.66 0.85
C LEU A 111 -3.44 4.29 -0.53
N ILE A 112 -3.65 3.45 -1.54
CA ILE A 112 -3.71 3.91 -2.93
C ILE A 112 -5.03 3.50 -3.54
N ASN A 113 -5.86 4.48 -3.87
CA ASN A 113 -7.11 4.24 -4.59
C ASN A 113 -6.86 4.52 -6.08
N PHE A 114 -6.79 3.45 -6.87
CA PHE A 114 -6.55 3.58 -8.31
C PHE A 114 -7.78 4.06 -9.06
N ASN A 115 -8.95 4.08 -8.42
CA ASN A 115 -10.17 4.54 -9.06
C ASN A 115 -10.33 6.06 -8.93
N SER A 116 -9.23 6.77 -9.00
CA SER A 116 -9.19 8.23 -8.97
C SER A 116 -8.82 8.74 -10.36
N LYS A 117 -9.20 9.98 -10.65
CA LYS A 117 -8.90 10.58 -11.95
C LYS A 117 -7.39 10.75 -12.11
N ARG A 118 -6.71 11.20 -11.05
CA ARG A 118 -5.26 11.25 -11.00
C ARG A 118 -4.81 10.44 -9.80
N LEU A 119 -3.72 9.72 -9.95
CA LEU A 119 -3.27 8.85 -8.86
C LEU A 119 -3.03 9.62 -7.57
N LYS A 120 -2.45 10.81 -7.66
CA LYS A 120 -2.15 11.63 -6.48
C LYS A 120 -3.38 11.90 -5.64
N ASP A 121 -4.54 12.02 -6.26
CA ASP A 121 -5.78 12.30 -5.54
C ASP A 121 -6.25 11.10 -4.72
N GLY A 122 -5.80 9.89 -5.08
CA GLY A 122 -6.15 8.67 -4.36
C GLY A 122 -5.04 8.16 -3.45
N LEU A 123 -3.96 8.89 -3.30
CA LEU A 123 -2.80 8.45 -2.53
C LEU A 123 -2.79 9.09 -1.15
N LYS A 124 -2.70 8.26 -0.10
CA LYS A 124 -2.51 8.72 1.27
C LYS A 124 -1.30 8.04 1.87
N SER A 125 -0.47 8.82 2.55
CA SER A 125 0.74 8.33 3.20
C SER A 125 0.55 8.34 4.71
N PHE A 126 1.02 7.28 5.37
CA PHE A 126 0.94 7.13 6.81
C PHE A 126 2.30 6.79 7.38
N VAL A 127 2.59 7.38 8.54
CA VAL A 127 3.82 7.12 9.27
C VAL A 127 3.45 6.86 10.73
N LEU A 128 4.03 5.83 11.32
CA LEU A 128 3.85 5.52 12.74
C LEU A 128 5.13 5.78 13.52
#